data_9f137544078bcabf3422e68cbe0e1d4e
#
_entry.id   9f137544078bcabf3422e68cbe0e1d4e
#
_cell.length_a   1.000
_cell.length_b   1.000
_cell.length_c   1.000
_cell.angle_alpha   90.00
_cell.angle_beta   90.00
_cell.angle_gamma   90.00
#
_symmetry.space_group_name_H-M   'P 1'
#
loop_
_entity.id
_entity.type
_entity.pdbx_description
1 polymer ?
#
loop_
_entity_poly.entity_id
_entity_poly.type
_entity_poly.pdbx_seq_one_letter_code
_entity_poly.pdbx_strand_id
1 'polypeptide(L)'
;AIARAIYNNAELIVLDEPTNNLSLNETQKVFDFVLNVKKSNRSVLFIGHNIYHVYDISDRFVILDRGEVVHQLNKNDISTPEELMKIMRDTIKTH
;
A
#
# COMPACT_ATOMS: atom_id res chain seq x y z
N ALA A 1 0.57 13.95 -9.36
CA ALA A 1 0.46 14.29 -7.94
C ALA A 1 0.65 13.06 -7.07
N ILE A 2 1.37 13.22 -5.98
CA ILE A 2 1.65 12.11 -5.06
C ILE A 2 0.45 11.86 -4.17
N ALA A 3 -0.07 12.91 -3.56
CA ALA A 3 -1.17 12.79 -2.62
C ALA A 3 -2.49 13.10 -3.34
N ARG A 4 -3.44 12.19 -3.22
CA ARG A 4 -4.77 12.36 -3.82
C ARG A 4 -5.73 13.04 -2.86
N ALA A 5 -5.57 12.78 -1.58
CA ALA A 5 -6.42 13.40 -0.57
C ALA A 5 -5.62 13.61 0.70
N ILE A 6 -5.41 14.86 1.05
CA ILE A 6 -4.81 15.24 2.32
C ILE A 6 -5.81 16.16 3.01
N TYR A 7 -6.28 15.74 4.16
CA TYR A 7 -7.24 16.50 4.94
C TYR A 7 -6.50 17.29 6.01
N ASN A 8 -6.83 18.55 6.18
CA ASN A 8 -6.20 19.39 7.18
C ASN A 8 -6.33 18.75 8.56
N ASN A 9 -5.19 18.63 9.24
CA ASN A 9 -5.10 17.97 10.55
C ASN A 9 -5.58 16.52 10.53
N ALA A 10 -5.60 15.91 9.33
CA ALA A 10 -6.04 14.52 9.21
C ALA A 10 -5.03 13.57 9.83
N GLU A 11 -5.55 12.54 10.49
CA GLU A 11 -4.72 11.44 10.98
C GLU A 11 -4.50 10.39 9.90
N LEU A 12 -5.24 10.48 8.81
CA LEU A 12 -5.15 9.55 7.68
C LEU A 12 -4.84 10.29 6.39
N ILE A 13 -3.82 9.84 5.70
CA ILE A 13 -3.47 10.34 4.36
C ILE A 13 -3.69 9.20 3.36
N VAL A 14 -4.38 9.50 2.27
CA VAL A 14 -4.64 8.54 1.20
C VAL A 14 -3.74 8.86 0.01
N LEU A 15 -2.96 7.87 -0.41
CA LEU A 15 -2.11 7.95 -1.60
C LEU A 15 -2.61 6.93 -2.61
N ASP A 16 -3.08 7.40 -3.76
CA ASP A 16 -3.68 6.56 -4.80
C ASP A 16 -2.73 6.44 -5.97
N GLU A 17 -2.15 5.25 -6.15
CA GLU A 17 -1.16 4.94 -7.19
C GLU A 17 0.02 5.93 -7.17
N PRO A 18 0.61 6.21 -5.99
CA PRO A 18 1.60 7.30 -5.90
C PRO A 18 2.93 6.99 -6.56
N THR A 19 3.20 5.72 -6.86
CA THR A 19 4.47 5.31 -7.48
C THR A 19 4.30 4.93 -8.95
N ASN A 20 3.11 5.13 -9.51
CA ASN A 20 2.83 4.78 -10.89
C ASN A 20 3.62 5.70 -11.84
N ASN A 21 4.37 5.10 -12.77
CA ASN A 21 5.18 5.81 -13.76
C ASN A 21 6.28 6.69 -13.19
N LEU A 22 6.76 6.41 -11.99
CA LEU A 22 7.85 7.16 -11.38
C LEU A 22 9.19 6.45 -11.56
N SER A 23 10.26 7.25 -11.60
CA SER A 23 11.62 6.73 -11.53
C SER A 23 11.91 6.15 -10.16
N LEU A 24 13.05 5.46 -10.03
CA LEU A 24 13.50 4.95 -8.74
C LEU A 24 13.67 6.05 -7.70
N ASN A 25 14.27 7.17 -8.11
CA ASN A 25 14.48 8.30 -7.20
C ASN A 25 13.17 8.91 -6.73
N GLU A 26 12.22 9.06 -7.64
CA GLU A 26 10.92 9.60 -7.31
C GLU A 26 10.12 8.64 -6.43
N THR A 27 10.21 7.35 -6.70
CA THR A 27 9.57 6.32 -5.86
C THR A 27 10.13 6.36 -4.44
N GLN A 28 11.46 6.53 -4.31
CA GLN A 28 12.08 6.62 -2.99
C GLN A 28 11.58 7.84 -2.22
N LYS A 29 11.34 8.95 -2.89
CA LYS A 29 10.78 10.15 -2.24
C LYS A 29 9.38 9.89 -1.70
N VAL A 30 8.57 9.14 -2.43
CA VAL A 30 7.24 8.74 -1.95
C VAL A 30 7.38 7.88 -0.70
N PHE A 31 8.28 6.91 -0.70
CA PHE A 31 8.51 6.05 0.46
C PHE A 31 8.97 6.85 1.67
N ASP A 32 9.88 7.80 1.46
CA ASP A 32 10.36 8.68 2.53
C ASP A 32 9.23 9.52 3.12
N PHE A 33 8.34 10.02 2.27
CA PHE A 33 7.16 10.76 2.70
C PHE A 33 6.27 9.88 3.59
N VAL A 34 6.00 8.65 3.16
CA VAL A 34 5.16 7.72 3.93
C VAL A 34 5.79 7.44 5.30
N LEU A 35 7.09 7.20 5.33
CA LEU A 35 7.79 6.92 6.58
C LEU A 35 7.74 8.12 7.53
N ASN A 36 7.88 9.32 7.01
CA ASN A 36 7.78 10.54 7.82
C ASN A 36 6.38 10.73 8.40
N VAL A 37 5.36 10.46 7.61
CA VAL A 37 3.97 10.55 8.09
C VAL A 37 3.73 9.54 9.21
N LYS A 38 4.23 8.32 9.06
CA LYS A 38 4.09 7.29 10.09
C LYS A 38 4.78 7.71 11.39
N LYS A 39 5.94 8.34 11.31
CA LYS A 39 6.65 8.83 12.49
C LYS A 39 5.90 9.91 13.24
N SER A 40 5.00 10.63 12.58
CA SER A 40 4.20 11.67 13.19
C SER A 40 2.86 11.17 13.73
N ASN A 41 2.72 9.87 13.96
CA ASN A 41 1.50 9.20 14.46
C ASN A 41 0.31 9.35 13.52
N ARG A 42 0.57 9.45 12.23
CA ARG A 42 -0.47 9.47 11.22
C ARG A 42 -0.48 8.15 10.48
N SER A 43 -1.63 7.83 9.91
CA SER A 43 -1.80 6.61 9.12
C SER A 43 -1.80 6.95 7.63
N VAL A 44 -1.34 6.00 6.83
CA VAL A 44 -1.32 6.15 5.38
C VAL A 44 -2.06 4.96 4.76
N LEU A 45 -3.00 5.25 3.88
CA LEU A 45 -3.61 4.24 3.03
C LEU A 45 -2.93 4.34 1.65
N PHE A 46 -2.15 3.32 1.34
CA PHE A 46 -1.38 3.27 0.10
C PHE A 46 -2.10 2.34 -0.87
N ILE A 47 -2.64 2.90 -1.94
CA ILE A 47 -3.36 2.14 -2.96
C ILE A 47 -2.47 1.96 -4.17
N GLY A 48 -2.19 0.72 -4.54
CA GLY A 48 -1.33 0.45 -5.67
C GLY A 48 -1.48 -0.98 -6.15
N HIS A 49 -0.99 -1.23 -7.36
CA HIS A 49 -0.98 -2.57 -7.94
C HIS A 49 0.44 -3.11 -8.13
N ASN A 50 1.45 -2.32 -7.84
CA ASN A 50 2.83 -2.82 -7.83
C ASN A 50 3.08 -3.51 -6.49
N ILE A 51 3.04 -4.82 -6.50
CA ILE A 51 3.09 -5.63 -5.28
C ILE A 51 4.39 -5.40 -4.50
N TYR A 52 5.50 -5.21 -5.19
CA TYR A 52 6.78 -4.98 -4.53
C TYR A 52 6.78 -3.68 -3.74
N HIS A 53 6.24 -2.61 -4.33
CA HIS A 53 6.13 -1.32 -3.64
C HIS A 53 5.18 -1.41 -2.45
N VAL A 54 4.02 -2.04 -2.65
CA VAL A 54 3.03 -2.20 -1.59
C VAL A 54 3.61 -3.02 -0.43
N TYR A 55 4.31 -4.09 -0.75
CA TYR A 55 4.91 -4.94 0.27
C TYR A 55 5.94 -4.17 1.11
N ASP A 56 6.83 -3.42 0.44
CA ASP A 56 7.92 -2.73 1.12
C ASP A 56 7.44 -1.67 2.09
N ILE A 57 6.38 -0.96 1.75
CA ILE A 57 5.96 0.22 2.51
C ILE A 57 4.84 -0.06 3.52
N SER A 58 4.16 -1.17 3.39
CA SER A 58 2.93 -1.44 4.16
C SER A 58 3.19 -2.33 5.37
N ASP A 59 2.42 -2.12 6.42
CA ASP A 59 2.43 -2.96 7.61
C ASP A 59 1.28 -3.98 7.57
N ARG A 60 0.22 -3.64 6.85
CA ARG A 60 -0.96 -4.47 6.71
C ARG A 60 -1.48 -4.37 5.29
N PHE A 61 -2.02 -5.46 4.80
CA PHE A 61 -2.52 -5.55 3.43
C PHE A 61 -4.02 -5.86 3.43
N VAL A 62 -4.73 -5.19 2.54
CA VAL A 62 -6.15 -5.45 2.31
C VAL A 62 -6.30 -5.73 0.81
N ILE A 63 -6.85 -6.89 0.48
CA ILE A 63 -7.05 -7.29 -0.90
C ILE A 63 -8.50 -7.05 -1.26
N LEU A 64 -8.70 -6.26 -2.31
CA LEU A 64 -10.03 -5.95 -2.82
C LEU A 64 -10.25 -6.63 -4.17
N ASP A 65 -11.45 -7.13 -4.37
CA ASP A 65 -11.89 -7.65 -5.66
C ASP A 65 -13.34 -7.25 -5.88
N ARG A 66 -13.60 -6.58 -6.97
CA ARG A 66 -14.94 -6.13 -7.36
C ARG A 66 -15.63 -5.32 -6.27
N GLY A 67 -14.87 -4.45 -5.62
CA GLY A 67 -15.39 -3.59 -4.57
C GLY A 67 -15.55 -4.24 -3.22
N GLU A 68 -15.14 -5.49 -3.06
CA GLU A 68 -15.25 -6.22 -1.80
C GLU A 68 -13.88 -6.53 -1.21
N VAL A 69 -13.79 -6.49 0.12
CA VAL A 69 -12.61 -6.94 0.84
C VAL A 69 -12.66 -8.46 0.90
N VAL A 70 -11.74 -9.11 0.20
CA VAL A 70 -11.73 -10.58 0.10
C VAL A 70 -10.68 -11.21 1.02
N HIS A 71 -9.70 -10.43 1.47
CA HIS A 71 -8.68 -10.94 2.39
C HIS A 71 -7.96 -9.78 3.07
N GLN A 72 -7.53 -10.03 4.32
CA GLN A 72 -6.70 -9.09 5.07
C GLN A 72 -5.59 -9.87 5.74
N LEU A 73 -4.39 -9.30 5.78
CA LEU A 73 -3.25 -9.93 6.45
C LEU A 73 -2.24 -8.87 6.88
N ASN A 74 -1.44 -9.23 7.88
CA ASN A 74 -0.35 -8.40 8.34
C ASN A 74 0.95 -8.79 7.64
N LYS A 75 1.88 -7.86 7.54
CA LYS A 75 3.18 -8.14 6.93
C LYS A 75 3.91 -9.28 7.62
N ASN A 76 3.71 -9.42 8.93
CA ASN A 76 4.34 -10.49 9.71
C ASN A 76 3.80 -11.89 9.36
N ASP A 77 2.67 -11.97 8.67
CA ASP A 77 2.07 -13.24 8.26
C ASP A 77 2.72 -13.82 7.01
N ILE A 78 3.52 -13.03 6.31
CA ILE A 78 4.20 -13.44 5.08
C ILE A 78 5.65 -13.02 5.14
N SER A 79 6.49 -13.68 4.35
CA SER A 79 7.94 -13.47 4.36
C SER A 79 8.44 -12.74 3.12
N THR A 80 7.71 -12.78 2.02
CA THR A 80 8.16 -12.23 0.75
C THR A 80 7.01 -11.61 -0.03
N PRO A 81 7.29 -10.67 -0.96
CA PRO A 81 6.26 -10.16 -1.85
C PRO A 81 5.62 -11.25 -2.71
N GLU A 82 6.39 -12.28 -3.07
CA GLU A 82 5.90 -13.39 -3.86
C GLU A 82 4.80 -14.16 -3.13
N GLU A 83 4.91 -14.28 -1.81
CA GLU A 83 3.86 -14.89 -1.01
C GLU A 83 2.58 -14.05 -1.06
N LEU A 84 2.70 -12.74 -1.00
CA LEU A 84 1.56 -11.84 -1.13
C LEU A 84 0.89 -12.01 -2.48
N MET A 85 1.67 -12.08 -3.55
CA MET A 85 1.16 -12.32 -4.89
C MET A 85 0.39 -13.64 -4.99
N LYS A 86 0.93 -14.69 -4.38
CA LYS A 86 0.30 -16.01 -4.39
C LYS A 86 -1.03 -15.97 -3.66
N ILE A 87 -1.07 -15.34 -2.49
CA ILE A 87 -2.30 -15.21 -1.71
C ILE A 87 -3.34 -14.44 -2.50
N MET A 88 -2.93 -13.34 -3.15
CA MET A 88 -3.83 -12.57 -4.01
C MET A 88 -4.44 -13.41 -5.12
N ARG A 89 -3.60 -14.14 -5.85
CA ARG A 89 -4.06 -14.99 -6.95
C ARG A 89 -5.06 -16.03 -6.47
N ASP A 90 -4.70 -16.73 -5.39
CA ASP A 90 -5.53 -17.80 -4.86
C ASP A 90 -6.86 -17.26 -4.33
N THR A 91 -6.82 -16.13 -3.65
CA THR A 91 -8.01 -15.51 -3.09
C THR A 91 -8.96 -15.01 -4.17
N ILE A 92 -8.43 -14.31 -5.17
CA ILE A 92 -9.23 -13.78 -6.27
C ILE A 92 -9.79 -14.90 -7.11
N LYS A 93 -9.02 -15.95 -7.32
CA LYS A 93 -9.42 -17.11 -8.12
C LYS A 93 -10.58 -17.86 -7.49
N THR A 94 -10.63 -17.93 -6.16
CA THR A 94 -11.71 -18.63 -5.44
C THR A 94 -12.89 -17.72 -5.13
N HIS A 95 -12.72 -16.43 -5.24
CA HIS A 95 -13.78 -15.46 -5.02
C HIS A 95 -14.65 -15.32 -6.27
#